data_a0ffba32211c3e069352aab6d21859d4
#
_entry.id   a0ffba32211c3e069352aab6d21859d4
#
_cell.length_a   1.000
_cell.length_b   1.000
_cell.length_c   1.000
_cell.angle_alpha   90.00
_cell.angle_beta   90.00
_cell.angle_gamma   90.00
#
_symmetry.space_group_name_H-M   'P 1'
#
loop_
_entity.id
_entity.type
_entity.pdbx_description
1 polymer ?
#
loop_
_entity_poly.entity_id
_entity_poly.type
_entity_poly.pdbx_seq_one_letter_code
_entity_poly.pdbx_strand_id
1 'polypeptide(L)'
;MLRFQYTANFDDISEAISCQQKAIQLTPTEDTHMALQLSNLGASLRIRFEHNRDMDDISEAIALQQQVVHLTPLDHADYFKWLNNLGLCFMRRFERTNNPLDIAEAISTQKQAIQLTPNGFPTRSLLLNNLGISLMSRFDRHGDLDDISGDLSDLSEAIVFQQRAVELPPMVTPS
;
A
#
# COMPACT_ATOMS: atom_id res chain seq x y z
N MET A 1 30.19 5.29 -19.48
CA MET A 1 28.77 5.42 -19.07
C MET A 1 28.35 4.06 -18.56
N LEU A 2 28.54 3.82 -17.26
CA LEU A 2 28.25 2.52 -16.61
C LEU A 2 26.76 2.45 -16.29
N ARG A 3 26.02 1.64 -17.04
CA ARG A 3 24.67 1.21 -16.68
C ARG A 3 24.78 0.33 -15.45
N PHE A 4 24.43 0.86 -14.29
CA PHE A 4 24.05 0.02 -13.16
C PHE A 4 22.74 -0.68 -13.53
N GLN A 5 22.81 -1.89 -14.02
CA GLN A 5 21.65 -2.78 -14.03
C GLN A 5 21.44 -3.22 -12.58
N TYR A 6 20.44 -2.66 -11.93
CA TYR A 6 19.86 -3.26 -10.75
C TYR A 6 19.19 -4.56 -11.21
N THR A 7 19.94 -5.64 -11.21
CA THR A 7 19.36 -6.98 -11.20
C THR A 7 18.78 -7.14 -9.80
N ALA A 8 17.46 -6.91 -9.65
CA ALA A 8 16.77 -7.30 -8.45
C ALA A 8 17.01 -8.81 -8.26
N ASN A 9 17.91 -9.16 -7.35
CA ASN A 9 18.22 -10.55 -7.09
C ASN A 9 17.04 -11.14 -6.33
N PHE A 10 16.31 -12.05 -6.96
CA PHE A 10 15.15 -12.72 -6.34
C PHE A 10 15.57 -13.49 -5.07
N ASP A 11 16.82 -13.94 -5.01
CA ASP A 11 17.37 -14.61 -3.84
C ASP A 11 17.45 -13.66 -2.64
N ASP A 12 17.82 -12.39 -2.86
CA ASP A 12 17.94 -11.40 -1.79
C ASP A 12 16.58 -11.12 -1.12
N ILE A 13 15.49 -11.02 -1.88
CA ILE A 13 14.16 -10.81 -1.29
C ILE A 13 13.68 -12.06 -0.53
N SER A 14 14.01 -13.25 -1.00
CA SER A 14 13.67 -14.50 -0.34
C SER A 14 14.45 -14.68 0.97
N GLU A 15 15.73 -14.30 0.99
CA GLU A 15 16.56 -14.28 2.19
C GLU A 15 16.06 -13.24 3.20
N ALA A 16 15.72 -12.04 2.73
CA ALA A 16 15.15 -10.99 3.59
C ALA A 16 13.85 -11.46 4.28
N ILE A 17 12.93 -12.11 3.55
CA ILE A 17 11.71 -12.69 4.10
C ILE A 17 12.05 -13.75 5.17
N SER A 18 13.00 -14.66 4.89
CA SER A 18 13.40 -15.67 5.84
C SER A 18 13.97 -15.05 7.13
N CYS A 19 14.80 -14.01 7.04
CA CYS A 19 15.32 -13.28 8.17
C CYS A 19 14.21 -12.58 8.97
N GLN A 20 13.26 -11.94 8.30
CA GLN A 20 12.13 -11.26 8.94
C GLN A 20 11.21 -12.25 9.66
N GLN A 21 10.92 -13.41 9.08
CA GLN A 21 10.15 -14.49 9.72
C GLN A 21 10.82 -14.97 10.99
N LYS A 22 12.14 -15.19 10.96
CA LYS A 22 12.91 -15.57 12.15
C LYS A 22 12.90 -14.48 13.22
N ALA A 23 13.03 -13.22 12.83
CA ALA A 23 12.96 -12.10 13.76
C ALA A 23 11.61 -12.07 14.50
N ILE A 24 10.49 -12.23 13.77
CA ILE A 24 9.15 -12.28 14.35
C ILE A 24 9.02 -13.46 15.33
N GLN A 25 9.52 -14.64 14.98
CA GLN A 25 9.50 -15.82 15.87
C GLN A 25 10.27 -15.62 17.19
N LEU A 26 11.32 -14.79 17.16
CA LEU A 26 12.16 -14.48 18.32
C LEU A 26 11.65 -13.29 19.14
N THR A 27 10.68 -12.53 18.61
CA THR A 27 10.14 -11.34 19.26
C THR A 27 8.93 -11.72 20.12
N PRO A 28 8.89 -11.32 21.41
CA PRO A 28 7.70 -11.50 22.24
C PRO A 28 6.47 -10.85 21.62
N THR A 29 5.30 -11.47 21.76
CA THR A 29 4.04 -10.97 21.17
C THR A 29 3.60 -9.60 21.67
N GLU A 30 4.04 -9.21 22.86
CA GLU A 30 3.74 -7.91 23.49
C GLU A 30 4.79 -6.83 23.16
N ASP A 31 5.78 -7.14 22.30
CA ASP A 31 6.80 -6.17 21.90
C ASP A 31 6.20 -5.08 21.02
N THR A 32 6.49 -3.83 21.36
CA THR A 32 6.02 -2.64 20.61
C THR A 32 6.50 -2.59 19.16
N HIS A 33 7.58 -3.34 18.83
CA HIS A 33 8.11 -3.44 17.48
C HIS A 33 7.41 -4.50 16.62
N MET A 34 6.53 -5.33 17.20
CA MET A 34 5.86 -6.43 16.50
C MET A 34 5.10 -5.91 15.27
N ALA A 35 4.34 -4.84 15.42
CA ALA A 35 3.59 -4.23 14.31
C ALA A 35 4.50 -3.80 13.15
N LEU A 36 5.66 -3.20 13.45
CA LEU A 36 6.65 -2.81 12.45
C LEU A 36 7.25 -4.03 11.74
N GLN A 37 7.60 -5.08 12.48
CA GLN A 37 8.18 -6.30 11.91
C GLN A 37 7.20 -7.03 11.00
N LEU A 38 5.94 -7.17 11.43
CA LEU A 38 4.86 -7.74 10.61
C LEU A 38 4.63 -6.94 9.34
N SER A 39 4.60 -5.60 9.45
CA SER A 39 4.43 -4.73 8.29
C SER A 39 5.60 -4.83 7.31
N ASN A 40 6.83 -4.93 7.80
CA ASN A 40 8.02 -5.11 6.94
C ASN A 40 7.96 -6.45 6.21
N LEU A 41 7.57 -7.53 6.88
CA LEU A 41 7.39 -8.84 6.25
C LEU A 41 6.29 -8.79 5.18
N GLY A 42 5.13 -8.20 5.48
CA GLY A 42 4.06 -8.00 4.50
C GLY A 42 4.49 -7.19 3.28
N ALA A 43 5.31 -6.14 3.47
CA ALA A 43 5.86 -5.37 2.36
C ALA A 43 6.83 -6.19 1.50
N SER A 44 7.68 -7.01 2.12
CA SER A 44 8.61 -7.88 1.40
C SER A 44 7.89 -8.97 0.59
N LEU A 45 6.85 -9.58 1.15
CA LEU A 45 6.00 -10.55 0.46
C LEU A 45 5.28 -9.89 -0.75
N ARG A 46 4.72 -8.68 -0.58
CA ARG A 46 4.12 -7.93 -1.70
C ARG A 46 5.14 -7.67 -2.81
N ILE A 47 6.37 -7.28 -2.47
CA ILE A 47 7.44 -7.08 -3.45
C ILE A 47 7.77 -8.40 -4.16
N ARG A 48 7.87 -9.51 -3.43
CA ARG A 48 8.12 -10.83 -4.05
C ARG A 48 6.99 -11.23 -4.97
N PHE A 49 5.73 -10.99 -4.59
CA PHE A 49 4.57 -11.20 -5.46
C PHE A 49 4.65 -10.36 -6.75
N GLU A 50 5.12 -9.13 -6.72
CA GLU A 50 5.26 -8.29 -7.91
C GLU A 50 6.19 -8.94 -8.95
N HIS A 51 7.14 -9.77 -8.52
CA HIS A 51 8.08 -10.49 -9.38
C HIS A 51 7.59 -11.88 -9.81
N ASN A 52 7.13 -12.71 -8.86
CA ASN A 52 6.80 -14.12 -9.12
C ASN A 52 5.32 -14.39 -9.38
N ARG A 53 4.45 -13.43 -9.04
CA ARG A 53 2.98 -13.54 -9.13
C ARG A 53 2.38 -14.67 -8.31
N ASP A 54 3.08 -15.11 -7.26
CA ASP A 54 2.60 -16.13 -6.33
C ASP A 54 1.47 -15.57 -5.45
N MET A 55 0.27 -16.14 -5.59
CA MET A 55 -0.92 -15.68 -4.87
C MET A 55 -0.83 -15.92 -3.37
N ASP A 56 -0.03 -16.85 -2.91
CA ASP A 56 0.19 -17.11 -1.49
C ASP A 56 0.93 -15.94 -0.85
N ASP A 57 1.92 -15.36 -1.54
CA ASP A 57 2.65 -14.18 -1.07
C ASP A 57 1.75 -12.98 -0.83
N ILE A 58 0.87 -12.65 -1.79
CA ILE A 58 0.00 -11.48 -1.63
C ILE A 58 -1.11 -11.74 -0.62
N SER A 59 -1.57 -12.97 -0.48
CA SER A 59 -2.58 -13.34 0.52
C SER A 59 -2.00 -13.26 1.94
N GLU A 60 -0.78 -13.76 2.14
CA GLU A 60 -0.06 -13.62 3.42
C GLU A 60 0.26 -12.14 3.72
N ALA A 61 0.70 -11.36 2.72
CA ALA A 61 0.94 -9.94 2.89
C ALA A 61 -0.30 -9.18 3.38
N ILE A 62 -1.48 -9.46 2.80
CA ILE A 62 -2.75 -8.87 3.24
C ILE A 62 -3.06 -9.27 4.69
N ALA A 63 -2.94 -10.55 5.03
CA ALA A 63 -3.22 -11.03 6.37
C ALA A 63 -2.32 -10.36 7.42
N LEU A 64 -1.03 -10.23 7.13
CA LEU A 64 -0.07 -9.54 8.00
C LEU A 64 -0.42 -8.06 8.16
N GLN A 65 -0.73 -7.35 7.08
CA GLN A 65 -1.10 -5.92 7.16
C GLN A 65 -2.43 -5.72 7.90
N GLN A 66 -3.41 -6.61 7.74
CA GLN A 66 -4.64 -6.60 8.53
C GLN A 66 -4.36 -6.80 10.03
N GLN A 67 -3.47 -7.73 10.37
CA GLN A 67 -3.04 -7.94 11.74
C GLN A 67 -2.37 -6.69 12.32
N VAL A 68 -1.50 -6.03 11.57
CA VAL A 68 -0.84 -4.76 11.98
C VAL A 68 -1.89 -3.68 12.27
N VAL A 69 -2.85 -3.48 11.38
CA VAL A 69 -3.93 -2.51 11.57
C VAL A 69 -4.78 -2.85 12.81
N HIS A 70 -5.05 -4.13 13.05
CA HIS A 70 -5.82 -4.57 14.22
C HIS A 70 -5.06 -4.38 15.55
N LEU A 71 -3.76 -4.64 15.56
CA LEU A 71 -2.91 -4.54 16.76
C LEU A 71 -2.52 -3.10 17.10
N THR A 72 -2.61 -2.19 16.14
CA THR A 72 -2.16 -0.81 16.33
C THR A 72 -3.32 0.08 16.78
N PRO A 73 -3.18 0.85 17.88
CA PRO A 73 -4.16 1.84 18.27
C PRO A 73 -4.39 2.91 17.21
N LEU A 74 -5.63 3.41 17.10
CA LEU A 74 -6.02 4.42 16.08
C LEU A 74 -5.23 5.74 16.18
N ASP A 75 -4.79 6.10 17.38
CA ASP A 75 -4.00 7.31 17.67
C ASP A 75 -2.49 7.12 17.47
N HIS A 76 -2.06 5.92 17.07
CA HIS A 76 -0.65 5.66 16.80
C HIS A 76 -0.16 6.50 15.62
N ALA A 77 1.00 7.14 15.75
CA ALA A 77 1.56 8.06 14.77
C ALA A 77 1.76 7.44 13.37
N ASP A 78 1.95 6.13 13.28
CA ASP A 78 2.18 5.42 12.03
C ASP A 78 0.92 4.69 11.49
N TYR A 79 -0.25 4.83 12.15
CA TYR A 79 -1.46 4.10 11.78
C TYR A 79 -1.85 4.32 10.31
N PHE A 80 -1.73 5.55 9.81
CA PHE A 80 -2.00 5.87 8.41
C PHE A 80 -1.04 5.15 7.43
N LYS A 81 0.19 4.86 7.85
CA LYS A 81 1.16 4.09 7.03
C LYS A 81 0.71 2.64 6.88
N TRP A 82 0.22 2.07 7.98
CA TRP A 82 -0.29 0.69 7.96
C TRP A 82 -1.50 0.54 7.07
N LEU A 83 -2.46 1.47 7.14
CA LEU A 83 -3.61 1.52 6.24
C LEU A 83 -3.19 1.64 4.77
N ASN A 84 -2.22 2.50 4.46
CA ASN A 84 -1.71 2.63 3.10
C ASN A 84 -1.05 1.34 2.61
N ASN A 85 -0.24 0.68 3.45
CA ASN A 85 0.40 -0.59 3.09
C ASN A 85 -0.64 -1.69 2.82
N LEU A 86 -1.70 -1.76 3.63
CA LEU A 86 -2.82 -2.66 3.40
C LEU A 86 -3.51 -2.38 2.07
N GLY A 87 -3.80 -1.10 1.78
CA GLY A 87 -4.39 -0.68 0.50
C GLY A 87 -3.53 -1.05 -0.70
N LEU A 88 -2.21 -0.93 -0.60
CA LEU A 88 -1.29 -1.35 -1.66
C LEU A 88 -1.33 -2.87 -1.89
N CYS A 89 -1.44 -3.68 -0.82
CA CYS A 89 -1.56 -5.14 -0.97
C CYS A 89 -2.86 -5.52 -1.69
N PHE A 90 -4.00 -4.93 -1.30
CA PHE A 90 -5.28 -5.15 -1.99
C PHE A 90 -5.22 -4.73 -3.45
N MET A 91 -4.63 -3.56 -3.74
CA MET A 91 -4.45 -3.08 -5.10
C MET A 91 -3.65 -4.07 -5.96
N ARG A 92 -2.54 -4.61 -5.44
CA ARG A 92 -1.72 -5.61 -6.15
C ARG A 92 -2.47 -6.90 -6.40
N ARG A 93 -3.31 -7.35 -5.46
CA ARG A 93 -4.15 -8.53 -5.68
C ARG A 93 -5.24 -8.25 -6.72
N PHE A 94 -5.87 -7.08 -6.69
CA PHE A 94 -6.83 -6.65 -7.70
C PHE A 94 -6.23 -6.67 -9.12
N GLU A 95 -5.04 -6.13 -9.31
CA GLU A 95 -4.36 -6.11 -10.63
C GLU A 95 -4.23 -7.52 -11.23
N ARG A 96 -4.18 -8.54 -10.40
CA ARG A 96 -4.04 -9.94 -10.83
C ARG A 96 -5.36 -10.67 -10.98
N THR A 97 -6.32 -10.41 -10.10
CA THR A 97 -7.57 -11.19 -9.99
C THR A 97 -8.79 -10.49 -10.57
N ASN A 98 -8.73 -9.16 -10.72
CA ASN A 98 -9.90 -8.30 -11.03
C ASN A 98 -11.05 -8.44 -10.01
N ASN A 99 -10.78 -8.88 -8.78
CA ASN A 99 -11.80 -8.98 -7.75
C ASN A 99 -12.26 -7.59 -7.30
N PRO A 100 -13.54 -7.22 -7.50
CA PRO A 100 -14.05 -5.89 -7.17
C PRO A 100 -13.98 -5.56 -5.68
N LEU A 101 -13.98 -6.56 -4.81
CA LEU A 101 -13.81 -6.36 -3.37
C LEU A 101 -12.40 -5.85 -3.03
N ASP A 102 -11.39 -6.33 -3.73
CA ASP A 102 -10.01 -5.90 -3.47
C ASP A 102 -9.80 -4.42 -3.82
N ILE A 103 -10.33 -3.95 -4.94
CA ILE A 103 -10.19 -2.53 -5.29
C ILE A 103 -11.03 -1.62 -4.37
N ALA A 104 -12.19 -2.09 -3.92
CA ALA A 104 -13.01 -1.36 -2.96
C ALA A 104 -12.28 -1.21 -1.61
N GLU A 105 -11.66 -2.28 -1.10
CA GLU A 105 -10.86 -2.27 0.13
C GLU A 105 -9.60 -1.40 -0.03
N ALA A 106 -8.91 -1.45 -1.18
CA ALA A 106 -7.77 -0.60 -1.46
C ALA A 106 -8.14 0.89 -1.36
N ILE A 107 -9.21 1.30 -2.04
CA ILE A 107 -9.69 2.70 -2.03
C ILE A 107 -10.15 3.11 -0.62
N SER A 108 -10.89 2.26 0.07
CA SER A 108 -11.38 2.53 1.44
C SER A 108 -10.23 2.78 2.41
N THR A 109 -9.25 1.88 2.46
CA THR A 109 -8.10 1.99 3.37
C THR A 109 -7.20 3.18 3.03
N GLN A 110 -6.99 3.48 1.75
CA GLN A 110 -6.22 4.64 1.31
C GLN A 110 -6.94 5.97 1.64
N LYS A 111 -8.26 6.06 1.49
CA LYS A 111 -9.05 7.22 1.93
C LYS A 111 -8.91 7.44 3.44
N GLN A 112 -9.02 6.40 4.24
CA GLN A 112 -8.81 6.47 5.69
C GLN A 112 -7.38 6.94 6.03
N ALA A 113 -6.36 6.41 5.37
CA ALA A 113 -4.98 6.84 5.57
C ALA A 113 -4.81 8.36 5.32
N ILE A 114 -5.41 8.89 4.27
CA ILE A 114 -5.37 10.33 3.94
C ILE A 114 -6.10 11.16 5.01
N GLN A 115 -7.26 10.69 5.49
CA GLN A 115 -8.03 11.39 6.53
C GLN A 115 -7.26 11.51 7.85
N LEU A 116 -6.52 10.47 8.21
CA LEU A 116 -5.71 10.42 9.44
C LEU A 116 -4.35 11.15 9.30
N THR A 117 -3.94 11.48 8.09
CA THR A 117 -2.67 12.16 7.86
C THR A 117 -2.84 13.68 8.02
N PRO A 118 -2.09 14.34 8.92
CA PRO A 118 -2.18 15.77 9.10
C PRO A 118 -1.93 16.57 7.81
N ASN A 119 -2.58 17.71 7.68
CA ASN A 119 -2.35 18.63 6.56
C ASN A 119 -0.89 19.10 6.57
N GLY A 120 -0.26 19.13 5.39
CA GLY A 120 1.16 19.52 5.24
C GLY A 120 2.15 18.41 5.57
N PHE A 121 1.68 17.19 5.93
CA PHE A 121 2.59 16.09 6.16
C PHE A 121 3.20 15.61 4.82
N PRO A 122 4.54 15.42 4.76
CA PRO A 122 5.22 15.11 3.48
C PRO A 122 4.70 13.90 2.73
N THR A 123 4.28 12.88 3.46
CA THR A 123 3.76 11.63 2.87
C THR A 123 2.36 11.79 2.25
N ARG A 124 1.65 12.90 2.52
CA ARG A 124 0.28 13.08 2.03
C ARG A 124 0.18 13.04 0.50
N SER A 125 1.18 13.60 -0.21
CA SER A 125 1.24 13.54 -1.68
C SER A 125 1.33 12.12 -2.22
N LEU A 126 2.14 11.28 -1.55
CA LEU A 126 2.25 9.86 -1.90
C LEU A 126 0.92 9.11 -1.69
N LEU A 127 0.23 9.36 -0.57
CA LEU A 127 -1.06 8.75 -0.27
C LEU A 127 -2.13 9.14 -1.31
N LEU A 128 -2.19 10.43 -1.66
CA LEU A 128 -3.09 10.94 -2.70
C LEU A 128 -2.80 10.33 -4.07
N ASN A 129 -1.52 10.20 -4.43
CA ASN A 129 -1.13 9.54 -5.68
C ASN A 129 -1.54 8.05 -5.70
N ASN A 130 -1.33 7.32 -4.61
CA ASN A 130 -1.73 5.91 -4.51
C ASN A 130 -3.25 5.75 -4.66
N LEU A 131 -4.04 6.61 -3.99
CA LEU A 131 -5.50 6.62 -4.15
C LEU A 131 -5.91 6.92 -5.60
N GLY A 132 -5.28 7.92 -6.23
CA GLY A 132 -5.52 8.25 -7.64
C GLY A 132 -5.28 7.05 -8.57
N ILE A 133 -4.20 6.30 -8.35
CA ILE A 133 -3.90 5.08 -9.11
C ILE A 133 -5.00 4.01 -8.90
N SER A 134 -5.43 3.80 -7.65
CA SER A 134 -6.48 2.82 -7.35
C SER A 134 -7.82 3.18 -7.99
N LEU A 135 -8.21 4.46 -7.97
CA LEU A 135 -9.43 4.95 -8.63
C LEU A 135 -9.36 4.77 -10.15
N MET A 136 -8.23 5.13 -10.77
CA MET A 136 -8.03 4.91 -12.21
C MET A 136 -8.09 3.43 -12.57
N SER A 137 -7.47 2.57 -11.76
CA SER A 137 -7.49 1.11 -12.01
C SER A 137 -8.90 0.53 -11.90
N ARG A 138 -9.73 1.05 -11.00
CA ARG A 138 -11.15 0.68 -10.91
C ARG A 138 -11.91 1.14 -12.15
N PHE A 139 -11.73 2.39 -12.57
CA PHE A 139 -12.33 2.93 -13.79
C PHE A 139 -11.97 2.12 -15.03
N ASP A 140 -10.67 1.81 -15.23
CA ASP A 140 -10.20 1.09 -16.43
C ASP A 140 -10.74 -0.34 -16.53
N ARG A 141 -11.07 -0.97 -15.39
CA ARG A 141 -11.49 -2.37 -15.34
C ARG A 141 -13.00 -2.57 -15.32
N HIS A 142 -13.75 -1.58 -14.81
CA HIS A 142 -15.21 -1.64 -14.69
C HIS A 142 -15.93 -0.79 -15.74
N GLY A 143 -15.22 -0.24 -16.73
CA GLY A 143 -15.76 0.60 -17.80
C GLY A 143 -16.83 -0.08 -18.70
N ASP A 144 -17.56 -1.04 -18.16
CA ASP A 144 -18.79 -1.55 -18.77
C ASP A 144 -19.94 -0.58 -18.53
N LEU A 145 -20.66 -0.31 -19.58
CA LEU A 145 -21.61 0.79 -19.86
C LEU A 145 -22.75 1.00 -18.85
N ASP A 146 -22.91 0.19 -17.83
CA ASP A 146 -24.06 0.24 -16.91
C ASP A 146 -23.84 1.07 -15.64
N ASP A 147 -22.59 1.46 -15.31
CA ASP A 147 -22.28 2.29 -14.13
C ASP A 147 -21.44 3.56 -14.44
N ILE A 148 -21.70 4.15 -15.61
CA ILE A 148 -20.99 5.35 -16.11
C ILE A 148 -20.94 6.50 -15.10
N SER A 149 -21.95 6.65 -14.25
CA SER A 149 -21.98 7.74 -13.26
C SER A 149 -20.99 7.53 -12.13
N GLY A 150 -20.79 6.30 -11.66
CA GLY A 150 -19.80 5.93 -10.64
C GLY A 150 -18.38 6.07 -11.19
N ASP A 151 -18.13 5.54 -12.37
CA ASP A 151 -16.82 5.54 -13.02
C ASP A 151 -16.33 6.96 -13.37
N LEU A 152 -17.21 7.84 -13.85
CA LEU A 152 -16.88 9.25 -14.10
C LEU A 152 -16.60 10.01 -12.81
N SER A 153 -17.31 9.69 -11.73
CA SER A 153 -17.01 10.23 -10.39
C SER A 153 -15.62 9.80 -9.90
N ASP A 154 -15.26 8.53 -10.08
CA ASP A 154 -13.95 8.00 -9.71
C ASP A 154 -12.83 8.64 -10.51
N LEU A 155 -13.01 8.80 -11.82
CA LEU A 155 -12.01 9.46 -12.66
C LEU A 155 -11.83 10.93 -12.26
N SER A 156 -12.91 11.64 -11.99
CA SER A 156 -12.85 13.02 -11.51
C SER A 156 -12.15 13.11 -10.16
N GLU A 157 -12.46 12.20 -9.25
CA GLU A 157 -11.82 12.12 -7.92
C GLU A 157 -10.33 11.80 -8.08
N ALA A 158 -9.95 10.85 -8.94
CA ALA A 158 -8.56 10.50 -9.23
C ALA A 158 -7.76 11.70 -9.75
N ILE A 159 -8.31 12.45 -10.69
CA ILE A 159 -7.67 13.66 -11.26
C ILE A 159 -7.45 14.71 -10.16
N VAL A 160 -8.47 14.97 -9.32
CA VAL A 160 -8.35 15.93 -8.21
C VAL A 160 -7.28 15.52 -7.22
N PHE A 161 -7.20 14.22 -6.87
CA PHE A 161 -6.17 13.74 -5.94
C PHE A 161 -4.77 13.83 -6.53
N GLN A 162 -4.60 13.50 -7.80
CA GLN A 162 -3.30 13.62 -8.48
C GLN A 162 -2.86 15.08 -8.58
N GLN A 163 -3.77 16.01 -8.90
CA GLN A 163 -3.47 17.44 -8.92
C GLN A 163 -3.04 17.94 -7.54
N ARG A 164 -3.77 17.58 -6.48
CA ARG A 164 -3.39 17.92 -5.10
C ARG A 164 -2.05 17.34 -4.68
N ALA A 165 -1.68 16.17 -5.17
CA ALA A 165 -0.39 15.57 -4.90
C ALA A 165 0.77 16.40 -5.49
N VAL A 166 0.57 17.00 -6.66
CA VAL A 166 1.57 17.86 -7.33
C VAL A 166 1.65 19.25 -6.69
N GLU A 167 0.54 19.79 -6.19
CA GLU A 167 0.48 21.12 -5.58
C GLU A 167 1.06 21.19 -4.16
N LEU A 168 1.31 20.06 -3.51
CA LEU A 168 1.94 20.07 -2.20
C LEU A 168 3.40 20.55 -2.32
N PRO A 169 3.79 21.61 -1.58
CA PRO A 169 5.12 22.19 -1.70
C PRO A 169 6.20 21.16 -1.35
N PRO A 170 7.35 21.20 -2.03
CA PRO A 170 8.50 20.39 -1.64
C PRO A 170 8.91 20.69 -0.21
N MET A 171 9.30 19.66 0.53
CA MET A 171 9.78 19.81 1.90
C MET A 171 10.87 20.88 1.96
N VAL A 172 10.62 21.95 2.71
CA VAL A 172 11.70 22.83 3.16
C VAL A 172 12.41 22.07 4.28
N THR A 173 13.58 21.52 3.99
CA THR A 173 14.47 21.01 5.03
C THR A 173 14.85 22.18 5.92
N PRO A 174 14.62 22.14 7.25
CA PRO A 174 15.14 23.17 8.13
C PRO A 174 16.67 23.15 8.08
N SER A 175 17.24 24.33 7.90
CA SER A 175 18.69 24.59 7.90
C SER A 175 19.28 24.35 9.27
#